data_adeef76720bb3af9991cd1a120198ac0
#
_entry.id   adeef76720bb3af9991cd1a120198ac0
#
_cell.length_a   1.000
_cell.length_b   1.000
_cell.length_c   1.000
_cell.angle_alpha   90.00
_cell.angle_beta   90.00
_cell.angle_gamma   90.00
#
_symmetry.space_group_name_H-M   'P 1'
#
loop_
_entity.id
_entity.type
_entity.pdbx_description
1 polymer ?
#
loop_
_entity_poly.entity_id
_entity_poly.type
_entity_poly.pdbx_seq_one_letter_code
_entity_poly.pdbx_strand_id
1 'polypeptide(L)'
;LRKFNVDLAACNATFDTRADNLVQFVDRIANDLGSTSAILRERSENHNAGWFDTRADDRFWFAYGQLYGYSAVLSAAGADFSQVIRERNLGSLWGETLTQFQAALRIQPAIISNGSESGLIMPTHLATMGFYILRTRSNLVEVRQVLDR
;
A
#
# COMPACT_ATOMS: atom_id res chain seq x y z
N LEU A 1 5.55 21.47 6.83
CA LEU A 1 6.46 20.72 5.95
C LEU A 1 7.40 21.62 5.19
N ARG A 2 6.94 22.64 4.39
CA ARG A 2 7.83 23.51 3.59
C ARG A 2 8.91 24.19 4.42
N LYS A 3 8.56 24.77 5.58
CA LYS A 3 9.53 25.40 6.48
C LYS A 3 10.56 24.37 6.97
N PHE A 4 10.11 23.20 7.43
CA PHE A 4 11.00 22.14 7.89
C PHE A 4 11.98 21.68 6.78
N ASN A 5 11.51 21.52 5.54
CA ASN A 5 12.37 21.15 4.42
C ASN A 5 13.43 22.23 4.11
N VAL A 6 13.07 23.52 4.25
CA VAL A 6 14.03 24.62 4.11
C VAL A 6 15.07 24.60 5.23
N ASP A 7 14.62 24.41 6.47
CA ASP A 7 15.50 24.32 7.64
C ASP A 7 16.42 23.09 7.55
N LEU A 8 15.92 21.95 7.06
CA LEU A 8 16.70 20.74 6.81
C LEU A 8 17.79 20.98 5.74
N ALA A 9 17.42 21.61 4.63
CA ALA A 9 18.38 21.94 3.56
C ALA A 9 19.46 22.96 4.01
N ALA A 10 19.12 23.82 4.97
CA ALA A 10 20.04 24.80 5.57
C ALA A 10 20.82 24.21 6.77
N CYS A 11 20.72 22.93 7.07
CA CYS A 11 21.29 22.28 8.25
C CYS A 11 20.81 22.86 9.61
N ASN A 12 19.66 23.53 9.61
CA ASN A 12 19.01 24.08 10.83
C ASN A 12 17.99 23.12 11.45
N ALA A 13 17.76 21.99 10.83
CA ALA A 13 16.93 20.89 11.33
C ALA A 13 17.59 19.55 11.04
N THR A 14 17.23 18.53 11.81
CA THR A 14 17.67 17.13 11.59
C THR A 14 16.47 16.24 11.34
N PHE A 15 16.63 15.29 10.43
CA PHE A 15 15.68 14.21 10.23
C PHE A 15 16.21 12.96 10.94
N ASP A 16 15.44 12.44 11.89
CA ASP A 16 15.85 11.28 12.67
C ASP A 16 15.48 9.98 11.95
N THR A 17 16.51 9.31 11.41
CA THR A 17 16.39 8.05 10.63
C THR A 17 16.48 6.81 11.51
N ARG A 18 15.91 6.84 12.72
CA ARG A 18 15.91 5.70 13.64
C ARG A 18 14.91 4.62 13.19
N ALA A 19 15.24 3.36 13.52
CA ALA A 19 14.40 2.22 13.18
C ALA A 19 12.98 2.30 13.76
N ASP A 20 12.80 2.80 14.97
CA ASP A 20 11.50 2.96 15.63
C ASP A 20 10.56 3.93 14.87
N ASN A 21 11.10 4.98 14.25
CA ASN A 21 10.32 5.86 13.39
C ASN A 21 9.83 5.14 12.12
N LEU A 22 10.69 4.32 11.53
CA LEU A 22 10.31 3.52 10.36
C LEU A 22 9.28 2.45 10.72
N VAL A 23 9.39 1.81 11.89
CA VAL A 23 8.42 0.83 12.42
C VAL A 23 7.02 1.46 12.48
N GLN A 24 6.88 2.60 13.15
CA GLN A 24 5.59 3.27 13.30
C GLN A 24 4.98 3.66 11.96
N PHE A 25 5.82 4.13 11.04
CA PHE A 25 5.39 4.51 9.71
C PHE A 25 4.88 3.31 8.90
N VAL A 26 5.62 2.21 8.88
CA VAL A 26 5.25 0.96 8.19
C VAL A 26 3.99 0.34 8.81
N ASP A 27 3.89 0.32 10.14
CA ASP A 27 2.73 -0.21 10.86
C ASP A 27 1.46 0.59 10.51
N ARG A 28 1.55 1.91 10.45
CA ARG A 28 0.43 2.75 10.06
C ARG A 28 -0.08 2.40 8.65
N ILE A 29 0.82 2.28 7.68
CA ILE A 29 0.45 1.91 6.31
C ILE A 29 -0.17 0.51 6.27
N ALA A 30 0.42 -0.47 6.97
CA ALA A 30 -0.10 -1.83 7.02
C ALA A 30 -1.52 -1.90 7.61
N ASN A 31 -1.82 -1.10 8.64
CA ASN A 31 -3.14 -1.03 9.25
C ASN A 31 -4.18 -0.38 8.31
N ASP A 32 -3.81 0.72 7.66
CA ASP A 32 -4.68 1.40 6.69
C ASP A 32 -5.01 0.50 5.49
N LEU A 33 -4.01 -0.23 4.96
CA LEU A 33 -4.21 -1.21 3.89
C LEU A 33 -5.09 -2.38 4.35
N GLY A 34 -4.94 -2.82 5.59
CA GLY A 34 -5.81 -3.85 6.18
C GLY A 34 -7.28 -3.43 6.19
N SER A 35 -7.56 -2.21 6.61
CA SER A 35 -8.91 -1.64 6.60
C SER A 35 -9.49 -1.54 5.20
N THR A 36 -8.68 -1.08 4.24
CA THR A 36 -9.10 -0.96 2.84
C THR A 36 -9.41 -2.32 2.22
N SER A 37 -8.57 -3.34 2.47
CA SER A 37 -8.81 -4.69 1.96
C SER A 37 -10.12 -5.29 2.51
N ALA A 38 -10.44 -5.03 3.79
CA ALA A 38 -11.69 -5.49 4.40
C ALA A 38 -12.92 -4.84 3.74
N ILE A 39 -12.83 -3.55 3.42
CA ILE A 39 -13.89 -2.80 2.72
C ILE A 39 -14.11 -3.34 1.29
N LEU A 40 -13.04 -3.63 0.57
CA LEU A 40 -13.13 -4.21 -0.79
C LEU A 40 -13.75 -5.61 -0.76
N ARG A 41 -13.31 -6.44 0.19
CA ARG A 41 -13.83 -7.79 0.37
C ARG A 41 -15.31 -7.78 0.72
N GLU A 42 -15.72 -6.99 1.71
CA GLU A 42 -17.12 -6.86 2.10
C GLU A 42 -17.99 -6.49 0.90
N ARG A 43 -17.54 -5.55 0.07
CA ARG A 43 -18.29 -5.16 -1.13
C ARG A 43 -18.33 -6.24 -2.19
N SER A 44 -17.23 -6.96 -2.40
CA SER A 44 -17.16 -8.07 -3.35
C SER A 44 -18.06 -9.24 -2.95
N GLU A 45 -18.10 -9.60 -1.65
CA GLU A 45 -18.87 -10.74 -1.15
C GLU A 45 -20.37 -10.47 -1.04
N ASN A 46 -20.77 -9.27 -0.59
CA ASN A 46 -22.14 -8.99 -0.21
C ASN A 46 -22.96 -8.21 -1.25
N HIS A 47 -22.35 -7.67 -2.31
CA HIS A 47 -23.01 -6.77 -3.25
C HIS A 47 -22.60 -7.04 -4.70
N ASN A 48 -22.92 -8.23 -5.21
CA ASN A 48 -22.63 -8.65 -6.60
C ASN A 48 -23.62 -8.00 -7.60
N ALA A 49 -23.50 -6.68 -7.83
CA ALA A 49 -24.34 -5.95 -8.77
C ALA A 49 -23.81 -5.95 -10.23
N GLY A 50 -22.75 -6.68 -10.54
CA GLY A 50 -22.19 -6.81 -11.88
C GLY A 50 -21.51 -5.55 -12.41
N TRP A 51 -21.87 -5.08 -13.62
CA TRP A 51 -21.23 -3.96 -14.32
C TRP A 51 -21.64 -2.56 -13.82
N PHE A 52 -22.73 -2.43 -13.07
CA PHE A 52 -23.33 -1.14 -12.70
C PHE A 52 -23.25 -0.84 -11.20
N ASP A 53 -22.24 -1.34 -10.52
CA ASP A 53 -22.00 -1.04 -9.10
C ASP A 53 -21.12 0.22 -8.95
N THR A 54 -21.78 1.40 -8.91
CA THR A 54 -21.08 2.68 -8.74
C THR A 54 -20.28 2.77 -7.44
N ARG A 55 -20.73 2.08 -6.37
CA ARG A 55 -19.98 2.04 -5.11
C ARG A 55 -18.73 1.13 -5.18
N ALA A 56 -18.75 0.14 -6.06
CA ALA A 56 -17.56 -0.67 -6.33
C ALA A 56 -16.49 0.18 -7.03
N ASP A 57 -16.91 1.05 -7.96
CA ASP A 57 -16.04 2.02 -8.64
C ASP A 57 -15.35 2.96 -7.64
N ASP A 58 -16.13 3.62 -6.78
CA ASP A 58 -15.61 4.53 -5.74
C ASP A 58 -14.58 3.83 -4.83
N ARG A 59 -14.88 2.60 -4.37
CA ARG A 59 -14.00 1.85 -3.49
C ARG A 59 -12.73 1.39 -4.16
N PHE A 60 -12.82 0.96 -5.41
CA PHE A 60 -11.65 0.57 -6.20
C PHE A 60 -10.71 1.76 -6.39
N TRP A 61 -11.21 2.89 -6.86
CA TRP A 61 -10.38 4.07 -7.11
C TRP A 61 -9.85 4.72 -5.84
N PHE A 62 -10.59 4.63 -4.73
CA PHE A 62 -10.06 5.00 -3.42
C PHE A 62 -8.85 4.13 -3.03
N ALA A 63 -8.97 2.81 -3.15
CA ALA A 63 -7.89 1.87 -2.87
C ALA A 63 -6.68 2.10 -3.80
N TYR A 64 -6.94 2.34 -5.08
CA TYR A 64 -5.91 2.67 -6.06
C TYR A 64 -5.14 3.95 -5.69
N GLY A 65 -5.86 5.03 -5.36
CA GLY A 65 -5.25 6.29 -4.92
C GLY A 65 -4.42 6.15 -3.64
N GLN A 66 -4.90 5.34 -2.69
CA GLN A 66 -4.17 5.03 -1.46
C GLN A 66 -2.86 4.27 -1.77
N LEU A 67 -2.92 3.24 -2.62
CA LEU A 67 -1.73 2.51 -3.06
C LEU A 67 -0.74 3.41 -3.79
N TYR A 68 -1.22 4.30 -4.66
CA TYR A 68 -0.38 5.26 -5.37
C TYR A 68 0.37 6.19 -4.39
N GLY A 69 -0.37 6.78 -3.45
CA GLY A 69 0.22 7.64 -2.43
C GLY A 69 1.26 6.91 -1.56
N TYR A 70 0.92 5.71 -1.06
CA TYR A 70 1.84 4.94 -0.23
C TYR A 70 3.05 4.42 -1.00
N SER A 71 2.91 4.04 -2.26
CA SER A 71 4.05 3.65 -3.10
C SER A 71 5.08 4.77 -3.21
N ALA A 72 4.62 6.00 -3.46
CA ALA A 72 5.48 7.17 -3.55
C ALA A 72 6.19 7.49 -2.22
N VAL A 73 5.43 7.48 -1.12
CA VAL A 73 5.97 7.80 0.21
C VAL A 73 6.93 6.70 0.71
N LEU A 74 6.62 5.42 0.48
CA LEU A 74 7.53 4.31 0.81
C LEU A 74 8.80 4.32 -0.04
N SER A 75 8.70 4.70 -1.30
CA SER A 75 9.88 4.87 -2.15
C SER A 75 10.82 5.96 -1.60
N ALA A 76 10.28 7.10 -1.18
CA ALA A 76 11.03 8.15 -0.52
C ALA A 76 11.62 7.70 0.82
N ALA A 77 10.81 7.03 1.67
CA ALA A 77 11.27 6.48 2.94
C ALA A 77 12.41 5.46 2.75
N GLY A 78 12.37 4.67 1.67
CA GLY A 78 13.47 3.74 1.32
C GLY A 78 14.81 4.44 1.11
N ALA A 79 14.80 5.66 0.58
CA ALA A 79 16.01 6.48 0.44
C ALA A 79 16.43 7.07 1.80
N ASP A 80 15.49 7.68 2.52
CA ASP A 80 15.75 8.35 3.81
C ASP A 80 16.26 7.37 4.87
N PHE A 81 15.66 6.18 4.96
CA PHE A 81 16.02 5.12 5.91
C PHE A 81 16.96 4.06 5.33
N SER A 82 17.69 4.37 4.24
CA SER A 82 18.54 3.40 3.53
C SER A 82 19.59 2.75 4.42
N GLN A 83 20.10 3.46 5.42
CA GLN A 83 21.06 2.90 6.37
C GLN A 83 20.40 1.81 7.25
N VAL A 84 19.25 2.10 7.85
CA VAL A 84 18.48 1.14 8.66
C VAL A 84 18.10 -0.09 7.85
N ILE A 85 17.63 0.11 6.61
CA ILE A 85 17.27 -0.98 5.69
C ILE A 85 18.47 -1.89 5.40
N ARG A 86 19.66 -1.34 5.21
CA ARG A 86 20.89 -2.12 5.02
C ARG A 86 21.30 -2.87 6.29
N GLU A 87 21.34 -2.19 7.43
CA GLU A 87 21.74 -2.76 8.72
C GLU A 87 20.86 -3.95 9.14
N ARG A 88 19.56 -3.88 8.80
CA ARG A 88 18.57 -4.92 9.08
C ARG A 88 18.40 -5.95 7.95
N ASN A 89 19.22 -5.87 6.89
CA ASN A 89 19.15 -6.76 5.72
C ASN A 89 17.75 -6.78 5.05
N LEU A 90 17.03 -5.66 5.07
CA LEU A 90 15.68 -5.52 4.54
C LEU A 90 15.63 -5.16 3.05
N GLY A 91 16.75 -4.97 2.36
CA GLY A 91 16.79 -4.44 1.00
C GLY A 91 15.96 -5.24 0.00
N SER A 92 16.03 -6.57 0.05
CA SER A 92 15.24 -7.45 -0.82
C SER A 92 13.74 -7.35 -0.55
N LEU A 93 13.35 -7.46 0.73
CA LEU A 93 11.94 -7.40 1.15
C LEU A 93 11.33 -6.02 0.86
N TRP A 94 12.10 -4.94 1.06
CA TRP A 94 11.69 -3.58 0.71
C TRP A 94 11.43 -3.43 -0.79
N GLY A 95 12.38 -3.90 -1.63
CA GLY A 95 12.24 -3.89 -3.08
C GLY A 95 11.06 -4.72 -3.57
N GLU A 96 10.84 -5.90 -2.99
CA GLU A 96 9.67 -6.73 -3.28
C GLU A 96 8.37 -6.03 -2.89
N THR A 97 8.32 -5.37 -1.73
CA THR A 97 7.16 -4.60 -1.30
C THR A 97 6.80 -3.51 -2.31
N LEU A 98 7.77 -2.72 -2.76
CA LEU A 98 7.54 -1.71 -3.79
C LEU A 98 7.08 -2.32 -5.12
N THR A 99 7.60 -3.49 -5.48
CA THR A 99 7.18 -4.22 -6.69
C THR A 99 5.72 -4.66 -6.59
N GLN A 100 5.25 -5.09 -5.42
CA GLN A 100 3.84 -5.44 -5.21
C GLN A 100 2.92 -4.21 -5.33
N PHE A 101 3.31 -3.05 -4.80
CA PHE A 101 2.58 -1.81 -5.04
C PHE A 101 2.47 -1.49 -6.53
N GLN A 102 3.56 -1.59 -7.27
CA GLN A 102 3.57 -1.35 -8.72
C GLN A 102 2.69 -2.35 -9.48
N ALA A 103 2.68 -3.62 -9.07
CA ALA A 103 1.82 -4.64 -9.67
C ALA A 103 0.33 -4.31 -9.47
N ALA A 104 -0.06 -3.89 -8.26
CA ALA A 104 -1.41 -3.43 -7.97
C ALA A 104 -1.80 -2.21 -8.82
N LEU A 105 -0.91 -1.25 -8.99
CA LEU A 105 -1.13 -0.02 -9.75
C LEU A 105 -1.22 -0.23 -11.28
N ARG A 106 -0.86 -1.41 -11.79
CA ARG A 106 -1.10 -1.76 -13.20
C ARG A 106 -2.55 -2.16 -13.49
N ILE A 107 -3.35 -2.41 -12.45
CA ILE A 107 -4.76 -2.76 -12.60
C ILE A 107 -5.55 -1.48 -12.84
N GLN A 108 -5.79 -1.14 -14.10
CA GLN A 108 -6.49 0.07 -14.52
C GLN A 108 -7.61 -0.28 -15.50
N PRO A 109 -8.68 -0.95 -15.06
CA PRO A 109 -9.79 -1.29 -15.93
C PRO A 109 -10.56 -0.02 -16.32
N ALA A 110 -11.04 0.00 -17.56
CA ALA A 110 -11.90 1.10 -18.03
C ALA A 110 -13.30 1.10 -17.37
N ILE A 111 -13.76 -0.08 -16.93
CA ILE A 111 -15.00 -0.27 -16.20
C ILE A 111 -14.72 -1.24 -15.05
N ILE A 112 -15.09 -0.83 -13.84
CA ILE A 112 -14.97 -1.70 -12.66
C ILE A 112 -16.12 -2.69 -12.68
N SER A 113 -15.79 -3.99 -12.76
CA SER A 113 -16.77 -5.07 -12.59
C SER A 113 -16.65 -5.66 -11.18
N ASN A 114 -17.79 -5.92 -10.57
CA ASN A 114 -17.94 -6.59 -9.29
C ASN A 114 -18.75 -7.88 -9.49
N GLY A 115 -18.18 -8.79 -10.27
CA GLY A 115 -18.75 -10.11 -10.53
C GLY A 115 -18.43 -11.13 -9.43
N SER A 116 -18.82 -12.38 -9.64
CA SER A 116 -18.47 -13.48 -8.75
C SER A 116 -16.99 -13.88 -8.94
N GLU A 117 -16.29 -14.22 -7.85
CA GLU A 117 -14.91 -14.72 -7.88
C GLU A 117 -14.75 -15.97 -8.75
N SER A 118 -15.80 -16.80 -8.86
CA SER A 118 -15.87 -17.98 -9.72
C SER A 118 -16.44 -17.70 -11.12
N GLY A 119 -16.80 -16.44 -11.43
CA GLY A 119 -17.44 -16.04 -12.68
C GLY A 119 -16.46 -15.99 -13.84
N LEU A 120 -16.60 -16.89 -14.82
CA LEU A 120 -15.79 -16.90 -16.06
C LEU A 120 -16.00 -15.65 -16.94
N ILE A 121 -17.14 -14.97 -16.79
CA ILE A 121 -17.56 -13.88 -17.70
C ILE A 121 -17.34 -12.49 -17.09
N MET A 122 -17.32 -12.39 -15.76
CA MET A 122 -17.18 -11.12 -15.06
C MET A 122 -16.15 -11.22 -13.94
N PRO A 123 -14.90 -10.79 -14.18
CA PRO A 123 -13.88 -10.77 -13.14
C PRO A 123 -14.27 -9.76 -12.04
N THR A 124 -13.91 -10.07 -10.79
CA THR A 124 -14.07 -9.11 -9.71
C THR A 124 -12.77 -8.30 -9.54
N HIS A 125 -12.79 -7.07 -10.02
CA HIS A 125 -11.66 -6.16 -9.85
C HIS A 125 -11.41 -5.80 -8.38
N LEU A 126 -12.47 -5.82 -7.55
CA LEU A 126 -12.34 -5.57 -6.11
C LEU A 126 -11.55 -6.69 -5.41
N ALA A 127 -11.85 -7.96 -5.70
CA ALA A 127 -11.13 -9.09 -5.13
C ALA A 127 -9.66 -9.09 -5.59
N THR A 128 -9.41 -8.81 -6.89
CA THR A 128 -8.06 -8.72 -7.44
C THR A 128 -7.26 -7.61 -6.74
N MET A 129 -7.84 -6.41 -6.60
CA MET A 129 -7.21 -5.30 -5.89
C MET A 129 -6.97 -5.66 -4.42
N GLY A 130 -7.96 -6.27 -3.76
CA GLY A 130 -7.85 -6.73 -2.38
C GLY A 130 -6.73 -7.74 -2.17
N PHE A 131 -6.53 -8.67 -3.11
CA PHE A 131 -5.42 -9.63 -3.07
C PHE A 131 -4.05 -8.92 -3.06
N TYR A 132 -3.83 -7.97 -3.96
CA TYR A 132 -2.56 -7.22 -4.00
C TYR A 132 -2.36 -6.38 -2.74
N ILE A 133 -3.41 -5.77 -2.21
CA ILE A 133 -3.36 -5.02 -0.95
C ILE A 133 -2.94 -5.94 0.21
N LEU A 134 -3.54 -7.12 0.32
CA LEU A 134 -3.20 -8.09 1.38
C LEU A 134 -1.75 -8.57 1.26
N ARG A 135 -1.29 -8.84 0.04
CA ARG A 135 0.09 -9.25 -0.19
C ARG A 135 1.08 -8.14 0.19
N THR A 136 0.82 -6.91 -0.23
CA THR A 136 1.63 -5.75 0.14
C THR A 136 1.63 -5.54 1.66
N ARG A 137 0.47 -5.65 2.30
CA ARG A 137 0.34 -5.59 3.76
C ARG A 137 1.17 -6.66 4.47
N SER A 138 1.15 -7.89 3.96
CA SER A 138 1.94 -9.00 4.51
C SER A 138 3.44 -8.67 4.51
N ASN A 139 3.97 -8.15 3.40
CA ASN A 139 5.35 -7.74 3.31
C ASN A 139 5.69 -6.60 4.29
N LEU A 140 4.80 -5.61 4.45
CA LEU A 140 4.99 -4.52 5.42
C LEU A 140 5.00 -5.02 6.87
N VAL A 141 4.14 -5.99 7.21
CA VAL A 141 4.13 -6.63 8.54
C VAL A 141 5.46 -7.37 8.78
N GLU A 142 5.99 -8.05 7.76
CA GLU A 142 7.29 -8.73 7.86
C GLU A 142 8.43 -7.71 8.03
N VAL A 143 8.44 -6.61 7.25
CA VAL A 143 9.39 -5.50 7.43
C VAL A 143 9.36 -4.99 8.87
N ARG A 144 8.16 -4.73 9.41
CA ARG A 144 7.98 -4.29 10.79
C ARG A 144 8.59 -5.30 11.78
N GLN A 145 8.29 -6.60 11.62
CA GLN A 145 8.81 -7.64 12.53
C GLN A 145 10.35 -7.74 12.55
N VAL A 146 10.99 -7.46 11.41
CA VAL A 146 12.46 -7.44 11.33
C VAL A 146 13.03 -6.17 11.99
N LEU A 147 12.33 -5.04 11.83
CA LEU A 147 12.74 -3.77 12.45
C LEU A 147 12.62 -3.77 13.97
N ASP A 148 11.63 -4.49 14.53
CA ASP A 148 11.35 -4.60 15.97
C ASP A 148 12.35 -5.49 16.72
N ARG A 149 13.25 -6.22 16.02
CA ARG A 149 14.32 -7.05 16.61
C ARG A 149 15.57 -6.24 16.88
#